data_949668f3234c0e307c8c0230599c88e0
#
_entry.id   949668f3234c0e307c8c0230599c88e0
#
_cell.length_a   1.000
_cell.length_b   1.000
_cell.length_c   1.000
_cell.angle_alpha   90.00
_cell.angle_beta   90.00
_cell.angle_gamma   90.00
#
_symmetry.space_group_name_H-M   'P 1'
#
loop_
_entity.id
_entity.type
_entity.pdbx_description
1 polymer ?
#
loop_
_entity_poly.entity_id
_entity_poly.type
_entity_poly.pdbx_seq_one_letter_code
_entity_poly.pdbx_strand_id
1 'polypeptide(L)'
;MHPVQAVLTRIGRVLSAPQRLVGLRATPSLFTTLRAQPALGRAYTDAEAVPGADQVAVLSHATWQTQFASDPEIIGRDIRLNGVAHRVIGVMPDSFAFPNRTTQLWVPFAFRPEQKVDDERGNEYSESIGRLKPGASVEQLNAQMDAIVMRNAERFAGASERGVEFAEFIRQGGFVGRAKSLREQWVGELRPVLWMLQAVVGFVLLIACANVANLFLVRAEK
;
A
#
# COMPACT_ATOMS: atom_id res chain seq x y z
N MET A 1 2.07 -6.26 -2.61
CA MET A 1 2.78 -4.95 -2.65
C MET A 1 3.84 -4.98 -1.57
N HIS A 2 5.01 -4.40 -1.81
CA HIS A 2 6.09 -4.36 -0.83
C HIS A 2 6.71 -2.96 -0.80
N PRO A 3 6.79 -2.28 0.37
CA PRO A 3 7.42 -0.98 0.47
C PRO A 3 8.94 -1.12 0.23
N VAL A 4 9.50 -0.16 -0.49
CA VAL A 4 10.93 -0.12 -0.80
C VAL A 4 11.46 1.28 -0.51
N GLN A 5 12.57 1.35 0.20
CA GLN A 5 13.36 2.57 0.27
C GLN A 5 14.40 2.52 -0.84
N ALA A 6 14.41 3.51 -1.70
CA ALA A 6 15.36 3.64 -2.79
C ALA A 6 16.19 4.91 -2.62
N VAL A 7 17.50 4.80 -2.87
CA VAL A 7 18.37 5.98 -2.95
C VAL A 7 18.44 6.40 -4.41
N LEU A 8 17.89 7.58 -4.71
CA LEU A 8 17.94 8.16 -6.05
C LEU A 8 19.32 8.79 -6.27
N THR A 9 20.03 8.29 -7.29
CA THR A 9 21.20 8.96 -7.85
C THR A 9 20.94 9.21 -9.33
N ARG A 10 21.07 10.45 -9.79
CA ARG A 10 20.75 10.84 -11.17
C ARG A 10 21.93 10.51 -12.11
N ILE A 11 21.62 10.03 -13.31
CA ILE A 11 22.59 9.95 -14.42
C ILE A 11 22.45 11.23 -15.23
N GLY A 12 23.50 12.09 -15.20
CA GLY A 12 23.56 13.34 -15.97
C GLY A 12 23.03 14.57 -15.25
N ARG A 13 23.84 15.64 -15.23
CA ARG A 13 23.76 16.91 -14.51
C ARG A 13 23.36 16.81 -13.04
N VAL A 14 24.34 17.10 -12.24
CA VAL A 14 24.50 17.04 -10.79
C VAL A 14 23.21 17.29 -9.99
N LEU A 15 22.74 16.23 -9.29
CA LEU A 15 22.11 16.44 -7.99
C LEU A 15 23.24 16.47 -6.94
N SER A 16 23.20 17.45 -6.09
CA SER A 16 24.23 17.71 -5.10
C SER A 16 24.28 16.70 -3.95
N ALA A 17 23.33 15.77 -3.83
CA ALA A 17 23.35 14.68 -2.86
C ALA A 17 22.40 13.54 -3.26
N PRO A 18 22.70 12.27 -2.91
CA PRO A 18 21.77 11.16 -3.00
C PRO A 18 20.51 11.42 -2.17
N GLN A 19 19.32 11.19 -2.74
CA GLN A 19 18.06 11.38 -2.03
C GLN A 19 17.40 10.04 -1.74
N ARG A 20 16.88 9.88 -0.54
CA ARG A 20 16.08 8.72 -0.18
C ARG A 20 14.65 8.92 -0.66
N LEU A 21 14.18 7.99 -1.48
CA LEU A 21 12.80 7.94 -1.97
C LEU A 21 12.04 6.78 -1.34
N VAL A 22 10.76 6.99 -1.07
CA VAL A 22 9.83 5.95 -0.66
C VAL A 22 9.19 5.38 -1.92
N GLY A 23 9.49 4.12 -2.23
CA GLY A 23 8.96 3.41 -3.39
C GLY A 23 8.05 2.25 -2.98
N LEU A 24 7.29 1.76 -3.94
CA LEU A 24 6.47 0.58 -3.81
C LEU A 24 6.81 -0.42 -4.93
N ARG A 25 7.08 -1.67 -4.57
CA ARG A 25 7.06 -2.77 -5.52
C ARG A 25 5.64 -3.29 -5.65
N ALA A 26 5.14 -3.35 -6.88
CA ALA A 26 3.80 -3.82 -7.13
C ALA A 26 3.71 -4.59 -8.44
N THR A 27 2.79 -5.54 -8.52
CA THR A 27 2.45 -6.22 -9.79
C THR A 27 1.76 -5.25 -10.74
N PRO A 28 1.83 -5.45 -12.07
CA PRO A 28 1.18 -4.58 -13.07
C PRO A 28 -0.32 -4.42 -12.83
N SER A 29 -0.97 -5.46 -12.29
CA SER A 29 -2.38 -5.47 -11.94
C SER A 29 -2.80 -4.39 -10.93
N LEU A 30 -1.84 -3.76 -10.21
CA LEU A 30 -2.13 -2.66 -9.31
C LEU A 30 -2.89 -1.54 -10.03
N PHE A 31 -2.37 -1.09 -11.16
CA PHE A 31 -2.93 0.06 -11.88
C PHE A 31 -4.32 -0.25 -12.46
N THR A 32 -4.53 -1.45 -12.99
CA THR A 32 -5.84 -1.89 -13.50
C THR A 32 -6.84 -2.08 -12.36
N THR A 33 -6.43 -2.64 -11.23
CA THR A 33 -7.26 -2.82 -10.04
C THR A 33 -7.73 -1.47 -9.48
N LEU A 34 -6.84 -0.47 -9.46
CA LEU A 34 -7.16 0.88 -9.00
C LEU A 34 -7.81 1.74 -10.09
N ARG A 35 -7.90 1.25 -11.35
CA ARG A 35 -8.39 2.01 -12.52
C ARG A 35 -7.61 3.32 -12.72
N ALA A 36 -6.31 3.28 -12.47
CA ALA A 36 -5.42 4.41 -12.59
C ALA A 36 -4.52 4.24 -13.81
N GLN A 37 -4.30 5.34 -14.52
CA GLN A 37 -3.39 5.39 -15.65
C GLN A 37 -2.39 6.53 -15.46
N PRO A 38 -1.15 6.38 -15.91
CA PRO A 38 -0.19 7.47 -15.94
C PRO A 38 -0.69 8.66 -16.74
N ALA A 39 -0.38 9.87 -16.29
CA ALA A 39 -0.64 11.13 -17.02
C ALA A 39 0.37 11.32 -18.16
N LEU A 40 1.58 10.81 -17.99
CA LEU A 40 2.63 10.77 -19.02
C LEU A 40 3.15 9.34 -19.16
N GLY A 41 3.46 8.93 -20.39
CA GLY A 41 4.00 7.60 -20.65
C GLY A 41 3.00 6.48 -20.40
N ARG A 42 3.44 5.40 -19.78
CA ARG A 42 2.65 4.19 -19.53
C ARG A 42 2.97 3.52 -18.19
N ALA A 43 2.09 2.64 -17.72
CA ALA A 43 2.39 1.70 -16.66
C ALA A 43 3.27 0.55 -17.18
N TYR A 44 3.91 -0.19 -16.28
CA TYR A 44 4.63 -1.42 -16.63
C TYR A 44 3.66 -2.59 -16.84
N THR A 45 4.13 -3.57 -17.62
CA THR A 45 3.39 -4.75 -18.06
C THR A 45 3.91 -6.01 -17.37
N ASP A 46 3.22 -7.14 -17.55
CA ASP A 46 3.66 -8.44 -17.03
C ASP A 46 5.03 -8.87 -17.59
N ALA A 47 5.36 -8.46 -18.82
CA ALA A 47 6.68 -8.70 -19.40
C ALA A 47 7.80 -7.99 -18.65
N GLU A 48 7.50 -6.88 -17.99
CA GLU A 48 8.44 -6.11 -17.16
C GLU A 48 8.39 -6.53 -15.68
N ALA A 49 7.50 -7.44 -15.30
CA ALA A 49 7.39 -7.98 -13.94
C ALA A 49 8.12 -9.32 -13.77
N VAL A 50 9.17 -9.54 -14.55
CA VAL A 50 10.03 -10.73 -14.45
C VAL A 50 11.46 -10.30 -14.10
N PRO A 51 12.22 -11.13 -13.35
CA PRO A 51 13.60 -10.82 -12.99
C PRO A 51 14.46 -10.53 -14.22
N GLY A 52 15.17 -9.40 -14.19
CA GLY A 52 16.03 -8.94 -15.29
C GLY A 52 15.35 -7.99 -16.29
N ALA A 53 14.02 -7.95 -16.34
CA ALA A 53 13.25 -6.95 -17.10
C ALA A 53 12.58 -5.89 -16.20
N ASP A 54 12.73 -5.99 -14.88
CA ASP A 54 12.06 -5.19 -13.85
C ASP A 54 12.74 -3.83 -13.57
N GLN A 55 13.66 -3.42 -14.41
CA GLN A 55 14.40 -2.16 -14.29
C GLN A 55 13.65 -1.00 -14.95
N VAL A 56 12.38 -0.85 -14.62
CA VAL A 56 11.54 0.28 -15.03
C VAL A 56 10.90 0.93 -13.82
N ALA A 57 10.57 2.22 -13.93
CA ALA A 57 9.96 2.97 -12.85
C ALA A 57 8.83 3.88 -13.36
N VAL A 58 7.77 3.98 -12.56
CA VAL A 58 6.71 4.97 -12.71
C VAL A 58 6.83 5.95 -11.55
N LEU A 59 6.91 7.25 -11.84
CA LEU A 59 7.07 8.30 -10.83
C LEU A 59 5.73 8.81 -10.33
N SER A 60 5.69 9.30 -9.09
CA SER A 60 4.56 10.14 -8.65
C SER A 60 4.68 11.52 -9.29
N HIS A 61 3.55 12.22 -9.41
CA HIS A 61 3.51 13.59 -9.93
C HIS A 61 4.41 14.53 -9.10
N ALA A 62 4.32 14.44 -7.78
CA ALA A 62 5.14 15.23 -6.87
C ALA A 62 6.65 14.99 -7.06
N THR A 63 7.06 13.73 -7.24
CA THR A 63 8.47 13.39 -7.50
C THR A 63 8.93 13.95 -8.85
N TRP A 64 8.11 13.84 -9.88
CA TRP A 64 8.40 14.42 -11.20
C TRP A 64 8.57 15.95 -11.13
N GLN A 65 7.69 16.64 -10.39
CA GLN A 65 7.80 18.09 -10.20
C GLN A 65 9.05 18.47 -9.40
N THR A 66 9.26 17.85 -8.24
CA THR A 66 10.30 18.30 -7.30
C THR A 66 11.69 17.86 -7.70
N GLN A 67 11.84 16.65 -8.27
CA GLN A 67 13.15 16.08 -8.60
C GLN A 67 13.54 16.32 -10.06
N PHE A 68 12.58 16.50 -10.95
CA PHE A 68 12.81 16.57 -12.38
C PHE A 68 12.23 17.85 -13.02
N ALA A 69 11.82 18.84 -12.21
CA ALA A 69 11.32 20.14 -12.64
C ALA A 69 10.19 20.05 -13.68
N SER A 70 9.34 19.05 -13.59
CA SER A 70 8.25 18.76 -14.53
C SER A 70 8.73 18.60 -15.98
N ASP A 71 9.94 18.07 -16.18
CA ASP A 71 10.51 17.85 -17.53
C ASP A 71 9.75 16.67 -18.20
N PRO A 72 9.02 16.90 -19.30
CA PRO A 72 8.30 15.84 -19.99
C PRO A 72 9.24 14.83 -20.68
N GLU A 73 10.47 15.22 -20.98
CA GLU A 73 11.47 14.33 -21.58
C GLU A 73 12.06 13.33 -20.56
N ILE A 74 11.54 13.30 -19.33
CA ILE A 74 11.93 12.29 -18.33
C ILE A 74 11.56 10.87 -18.78
N ILE A 75 10.52 10.72 -19.60
CA ILE A 75 10.11 9.41 -20.14
C ILE A 75 11.22 8.87 -21.04
N GLY A 76 11.61 7.62 -20.77
CA GLY A 76 12.71 6.96 -21.47
C GLY A 76 14.10 7.23 -20.91
N ARG A 77 14.26 8.16 -19.96
CA ARG A 77 15.54 8.40 -19.26
C ARG A 77 15.77 7.39 -18.15
N ASP A 78 17.03 7.07 -17.93
CA ASP A 78 17.44 6.20 -16.84
C ASP A 78 17.73 7.02 -15.58
N ILE A 79 17.20 6.52 -14.45
CA ILE A 79 17.52 7.00 -13.10
C ILE A 79 18.20 5.86 -12.32
N ARG A 80 19.07 6.16 -11.36
CA ARG A 80 19.67 5.13 -10.52
C ARG A 80 18.90 5.02 -9.21
N LEU A 81 18.36 3.83 -8.95
CA LEU A 81 17.75 3.46 -7.69
C LEU A 81 18.64 2.41 -7.02
N ASN A 82 19.19 2.73 -5.84
CA ASN A 82 20.16 1.88 -5.14
C ASN A 82 21.33 1.42 -6.03
N GLY A 83 21.83 2.32 -6.89
CA GLY A 83 22.92 2.03 -7.80
C GLY A 83 22.54 1.31 -9.10
N VAL A 84 21.31 0.78 -9.21
CA VAL A 84 20.81 0.10 -10.41
C VAL A 84 20.07 1.09 -11.31
N ALA A 85 20.34 1.06 -12.62
CA ALA A 85 19.63 1.89 -13.59
C ALA A 85 18.19 1.40 -13.77
N HIS A 86 17.22 2.33 -13.68
CA HIS A 86 15.81 2.08 -13.97
C HIS A 86 15.34 3.09 -14.99
N ARG A 87 14.67 2.64 -16.03
CA ARG A 87 14.10 3.52 -17.04
C ARG A 87 12.77 4.09 -16.57
N VAL A 88 12.63 5.39 -16.56
CA VAL A 88 11.36 6.04 -16.28
C VAL A 88 10.42 5.83 -17.47
N ILE A 89 9.30 5.17 -17.26
CA ILE A 89 8.33 4.83 -18.32
C ILE A 89 7.00 5.54 -18.14
N GLY A 90 6.74 6.14 -16.99
CA GLY A 90 5.48 6.83 -16.73
C GLY A 90 5.56 7.77 -15.54
N VAL A 91 4.61 8.70 -15.51
CA VAL A 91 4.36 9.62 -14.39
C VAL A 91 2.87 9.55 -14.06
N MET A 92 2.54 9.27 -12.81
CA MET A 92 1.15 9.22 -12.36
C MET A 92 0.53 10.61 -12.26
N PRO A 93 -0.79 10.75 -12.42
CA PRO A 93 -1.48 12.02 -12.21
C PRO A 93 -1.40 12.46 -10.73
N ASP A 94 -1.53 13.76 -10.46
CA ASP A 94 -1.49 14.31 -9.09
C ASP A 94 -2.58 13.72 -8.16
N SER A 95 -3.70 13.34 -8.73
CA SER A 95 -4.79 12.68 -8.01
C SER A 95 -4.47 11.27 -7.52
N PHE A 96 -3.39 10.64 -8.03
CA PHE A 96 -3.01 9.28 -7.65
C PHE A 96 -2.09 9.27 -6.43
N ALA A 97 -2.60 8.77 -5.31
CA ALA A 97 -1.90 8.75 -4.02
C ALA A 97 -2.05 7.38 -3.34
N PHE A 98 -1.57 6.32 -3.97
CA PHE A 98 -1.67 4.96 -3.44
C PHE A 98 -0.30 4.35 -3.14
N PRO A 99 -0.12 3.70 -1.98
CA PRO A 99 -1.05 3.55 -0.84
C PRO A 99 -1.27 4.85 -0.06
N ASN A 100 -0.41 5.84 -0.22
CA ASN A 100 -0.49 7.15 0.42
C ASN A 100 0.26 8.21 -0.41
N ARG A 101 0.17 9.49 -0.01
CA ARG A 101 0.82 10.61 -0.69
C ARG A 101 2.35 10.65 -0.55
N THR A 102 2.92 9.86 0.37
CA THR A 102 4.38 9.79 0.54
C THR A 102 5.05 8.83 -0.43
N THR A 103 4.28 8.03 -1.16
CA THR A 103 4.82 7.13 -2.20
C THR A 103 5.28 7.94 -3.39
N GLN A 104 6.56 7.82 -3.72
CA GLN A 104 7.24 8.65 -4.70
C GLN A 104 7.48 7.95 -6.04
N LEU A 105 7.51 6.61 -6.03
CA LEU A 105 7.68 5.81 -7.25
C LEU A 105 7.12 4.40 -7.08
N TRP A 106 6.83 3.76 -8.21
CA TRP A 106 6.43 2.35 -8.31
C TRP A 106 7.36 1.64 -9.26
N VAL A 107 7.82 0.44 -8.85
CA VAL A 107 8.63 -0.46 -9.67
C VAL A 107 7.98 -1.83 -9.73
N PRO A 108 8.21 -2.63 -10.78
CA PRO A 108 7.64 -3.96 -10.87
C PRO A 108 8.03 -4.86 -9.70
N PHE A 109 7.08 -5.65 -9.24
CA PHE A 109 7.34 -6.74 -8.31
C PHE A 109 7.63 -8.01 -9.12
N ALA A 110 8.90 -8.28 -9.38
CA ALA A 110 9.36 -9.46 -10.08
C ALA A 110 9.65 -10.58 -9.07
N PHE A 111 8.79 -11.60 -9.04
CA PHE A 111 9.01 -12.77 -8.19
C PHE A 111 10.14 -13.62 -8.74
N ARG A 112 11.17 -13.85 -7.94
CA ARG A 112 12.26 -14.76 -8.26
C ARG A 112 11.76 -16.21 -8.17
N PRO A 113 12.35 -17.15 -8.94
CA PRO A 113 11.98 -18.56 -8.87
C PRO A 113 12.02 -19.12 -7.45
N GLU A 114 13.02 -18.73 -6.66
CA GLU A 114 13.23 -19.18 -5.28
C GLU A 114 12.09 -18.74 -4.34
N GLN A 115 11.41 -17.64 -4.65
CA GLN A 115 10.26 -17.13 -3.86
C GLN A 115 8.93 -17.84 -4.20
N LYS A 116 8.91 -18.70 -5.22
CA LYS A 116 7.72 -19.43 -5.69
C LYS A 116 7.70 -20.89 -5.24
N VAL A 117 8.71 -21.33 -4.52
CA VAL A 117 8.80 -22.70 -4.00
C VAL A 117 7.90 -22.88 -2.77
N ASP A 118 7.47 -24.11 -2.53
CA ASP A 118 6.53 -24.41 -1.46
C ASP A 118 7.10 -24.11 -0.06
N ASP A 119 8.42 -24.22 0.12
CA ASP A 119 9.11 -23.92 1.39
C ASP A 119 9.07 -22.43 1.78
N GLU A 120 8.81 -21.54 0.82
CA GLU A 120 8.71 -20.10 1.04
C GLU A 120 7.28 -19.61 1.37
N ARG A 121 6.31 -20.52 1.52
CA ARG A 121 4.89 -20.16 1.78
C ARG A 121 4.64 -19.48 3.11
N GLY A 122 5.52 -19.65 4.10
CA GLY A 122 5.46 -18.99 5.39
C GLY A 122 6.01 -17.55 5.39
N ASN A 123 6.60 -17.09 4.30
CA ASN A 123 7.18 -15.77 4.21
C ASN A 123 6.14 -14.71 3.81
N GLU A 124 5.66 -13.97 4.80
CA GLU A 124 4.72 -12.86 4.60
C GLU A 124 5.47 -11.58 4.27
N TYR A 125 5.79 -11.36 3.00
CA TYR A 125 6.51 -10.15 2.55
C TYR A 125 5.70 -9.26 1.61
N SER A 126 4.42 -9.58 1.37
CA SER A 126 3.60 -8.79 0.45
C SER A 126 2.15 -8.68 0.90
N GLU A 127 1.57 -7.51 0.64
CA GLU A 127 0.15 -7.28 0.77
C GLU A 127 -0.53 -7.38 -0.59
N SER A 128 -1.77 -7.85 -0.61
CA SER A 128 -2.58 -7.94 -1.82
C SER A 128 -3.77 -6.99 -1.75
N ILE A 129 -4.06 -6.33 -2.86
CA ILE A 129 -5.30 -5.59 -3.03
C ILE A 129 -6.10 -6.19 -4.18
N GLY A 130 -7.40 -6.16 -4.06
CA GLY A 130 -8.30 -6.66 -5.07
C GLY A 130 -9.58 -5.84 -5.17
N ARG A 131 -10.29 -6.01 -6.26
CA ARG A 131 -11.63 -5.45 -6.45
C ARG A 131 -12.63 -6.60 -6.42
N LEU A 132 -13.59 -6.51 -5.52
CA LEU A 132 -14.67 -7.49 -5.47
C LEU A 132 -15.52 -7.41 -6.75
N LYS A 133 -15.99 -8.56 -7.21
CA LYS A 133 -16.99 -8.63 -8.28
C LYS A 133 -18.30 -7.97 -7.81
N PRO A 134 -19.11 -7.42 -8.72
CA PRO A 134 -20.45 -6.94 -8.37
C PRO A 134 -21.25 -8.00 -7.62
N GLY A 135 -21.84 -7.63 -6.48
CA GLY A 135 -22.61 -8.52 -5.63
C GLY A 135 -21.82 -9.41 -4.67
N ALA A 136 -20.48 -9.42 -4.74
CA ALA A 136 -19.66 -10.14 -3.77
C ALA A 136 -19.40 -9.30 -2.51
N SER A 137 -19.35 -9.96 -1.34
CA SER A 137 -19.04 -9.33 -0.06
C SER A 137 -17.66 -9.71 0.47
N VAL A 138 -17.16 -8.92 1.43
CA VAL A 138 -15.88 -9.19 2.12
C VAL A 138 -15.98 -10.47 2.93
N GLU A 139 -17.14 -10.76 3.51
CA GLU A 139 -17.40 -11.97 4.29
C GLU A 139 -17.32 -13.22 3.39
N GLN A 140 -17.91 -13.16 2.18
CA GLN A 140 -17.81 -14.25 1.21
C GLN A 140 -16.35 -14.46 0.77
N LEU A 141 -15.59 -13.38 0.56
CA LEU A 141 -14.17 -13.47 0.23
C LEU A 141 -13.40 -14.13 1.37
N ASN A 142 -13.61 -13.71 2.62
CA ASN A 142 -12.96 -14.29 3.79
C ASN A 142 -13.27 -15.77 3.92
N ALA A 143 -14.52 -16.19 3.74
CA ALA A 143 -14.90 -17.60 3.77
C ALA A 143 -14.18 -18.42 2.67
N GLN A 144 -14.02 -17.86 1.48
CA GLN A 144 -13.26 -18.51 0.39
C GLN A 144 -11.76 -18.59 0.72
N MET A 145 -11.19 -17.54 1.31
CA MET A 145 -9.79 -17.55 1.75
C MET A 145 -9.55 -18.59 2.83
N ASP A 146 -10.43 -18.68 3.83
CA ASP A 146 -10.35 -19.70 4.88
C ASP A 146 -10.40 -21.12 4.26
N ALA A 147 -11.30 -21.37 3.30
CA ALA A 147 -11.37 -22.64 2.59
C ALA A 147 -10.09 -22.98 1.79
N ILE A 148 -9.46 -21.98 1.18
CA ILE A 148 -8.18 -22.15 0.46
C ILE A 148 -7.05 -22.46 1.45
N VAL A 149 -6.99 -21.74 2.58
CA VAL A 149 -5.99 -21.95 3.62
C VAL A 149 -6.09 -23.38 4.18
N MET A 150 -7.30 -23.84 4.52
CA MET A 150 -7.53 -25.21 5.01
C MET A 150 -7.14 -26.26 3.98
N ARG A 151 -7.51 -26.09 2.71
CA ARG A 151 -7.12 -27.00 1.62
C ARG A 151 -5.61 -27.06 1.43
N ASN A 152 -4.93 -25.92 1.54
CA ASN A 152 -3.47 -25.88 1.48
C ASN A 152 -2.83 -26.61 2.68
N ALA A 153 -3.39 -26.46 3.88
CA ALA A 153 -2.93 -27.21 5.05
C ALA A 153 -3.00 -28.73 4.83
N GLU A 154 -4.11 -29.22 4.27
CA GLU A 154 -4.27 -30.64 3.95
C GLU A 154 -3.28 -31.10 2.86
N ARG A 155 -3.11 -30.29 1.79
CA ARG A 155 -2.21 -30.59 0.68
C ARG A 155 -0.75 -30.72 1.10
N PHE A 156 -0.31 -29.92 2.05
CA PHE A 156 1.10 -29.84 2.47
C PHE A 156 1.39 -30.59 3.77
N ALA A 157 0.39 -31.19 4.41
CA ALA A 157 0.55 -31.94 5.67
C ALA A 157 1.51 -33.13 5.60
N GLY A 158 1.91 -33.58 4.40
CA GLY A 158 2.84 -34.70 4.22
C GLY A 158 4.07 -34.38 3.36
N ALA A 159 4.26 -33.13 2.94
CA ALA A 159 5.24 -32.82 1.91
C ALA A 159 6.65 -32.45 2.43
N SER A 160 6.78 -32.03 3.69
CA SER A 160 8.06 -31.74 4.36
C SER A 160 7.86 -31.60 5.86
N GLU A 161 8.93 -31.62 6.66
CA GLU A 161 8.86 -31.32 8.09
C GLU A 161 8.21 -29.94 8.34
N ARG A 162 8.52 -28.93 7.51
CA ARG A 162 7.88 -27.62 7.54
C ARG A 162 6.40 -27.67 7.13
N GLY A 163 6.02 -28.55 6.20
CA GLY A 163 4.62 -28.74 5.79
C GLY A 163 3.74 -29.26 6.93
N VAL A 164 4.27 -30.16 7.76
CA VAL A 164 3.57 -30.63 8.97
C VAL A 164 3.45 -29.50 10.00
N GLU A 165 4.51 -28.76 10.24
CA GLU A 165 4.47 -27.59 11.12
C GLU A 165 3.49 -26.52 10.63
N PHE A 166 3.43 -26.27 9.33
CA PHE A 166 2.50 -25.31 8.75
C PHE A 166 1.04 -25.75 8.88
N ALA A 167 0.75 -27.03 8.63
CA ALA A 167 -0.59 -27.58 8.81
C ALA A 167 -1.06 -27.54 10.27
N GLU A 168 -0.16 -27.82 11.21
CA GLU A 168 -0.44 -27.73 12.63
C GLU A 168 -0.65 -26.29 13.08
N PHE A 169 0.18 -25.35 12.59
CA PHE A 169 0.04 -23.93 12.82
C PHE A 169 -1.32 -23.38 12.34
N ILE A 170 -1.76 -23.80 11.14
CA ILE A 170 -3.09 -23.45 10.64
C ILE A 170 -4.20 -24.03 11.52
N ARG A 171 -4.12 -25.33 11.90
CA ARG A 171 -5.13 -25.99 12.74
C ARG A 171 -5.25 -25.35 14.12
N GLN A 172 -4.15 -24.89 14.68
CA GLN A 172 -4.14 -24.17 15.96
C GLN A 172 -4.65 -22.73 15.84
N GLY A 173 -5.07 -22.28 14.64
CA GLY A 173 -5.66 -20.96 14.42
C GLY A 173 -4.64 -19.84 14.28
N GLY A 174 -3.36 -20.17 14.01
CA GLY A 174 -2.29 -19.19 13.90
C GLY A 174 -2.28 -18.45 12.57
N PHE A 175 -2.80 -19.03 11.49
CA PHE A 175 -2.81 -18.41 10.17
C PHE A 175 -4.23 -18.24 9.64
N VAL A 176 -4.66 -17.00 9.46
CA VAL A 176 -6.00 -16.66 8.94
C VAL A 176 -5.86 -15.61 7.86
N GLY A 177 -6.27 -15.95 6.65
CA GLY A 177 -6.39 -14.97 5.58
C GLY A 177 -7.52 -13.99 5.90
N ARG A 178 -7.23 -12.70 6.05
CA ARG A 178 -8.24 -11.66 6.30
C ARG A 178 -8.22 -10.59 5.23
N ALA A 179 -9.29 -10.47 4.49
CA ALA A 179 -9.57 -9.31 3.67
C ALA A 179 -10.34 -8.27 4.48
N LYS A 180 -9.96 -7.02 4.33
CA LYS A 180 -10.67 -5.85 4.89
C LYS A 180 -10.99 -4.88 3.77
N SER A 181 -12.07 -4.12 3.92
CA SER A 181 -12.33 -3.01 3.03
C SER A 181 -11.19 -1.99 3.14
N LEU A 182 -10.67 -1.52 1.99
CA LEU A 182 -9.62 -0.50 1.96
C LEU A 182 -10.06 0.78 2.68
N ARG A 183 -11.36 1.14 2.56
CA ARG A 183 -11.95 2.25 3.30
C ARG A 183 -11.90 2.02 4.81
N GLU A 184 -12.21 0.83 5.26
CA GLU A 184 -12.21 0.48 6.69
C GLU A 184 -10.79 0.47 7.26
N GLN A 185 -9.80 0.01 6.49
CA GLN A 185 -8.41 0.06 6.87
C GLN A 185 -7.91 1.50 7.06
N TRP A 186 -8.27 2.43 6.17
CA TRP A 186 -7.83 3.83 6.27
C TRP A 186 -8.62 4.67 7.28
N VAL A 187 -9.92 4.42 7.40
CA VAL A 187 -10.78 5.18 8.32
C VAL A 187 -10.75 4.58 9.73
N GLY A 188 -10.55 3.27 9.84
CA GLY A 188 -10.52 2.57 11.12
C GLY A 188 -9.46 3.10 12.08
N GLU A 189 -8.29 3.45 11.57
CA GLU A 189 -7.21 4.03 12.37
C GLU A 189 -7.52 5.45 12.89
N LEU A 190 -8.35 6.20 12.18
CA LEU A 190 -8.74 7.55 12.55
C LEU A 190 -9.96 7.60 13.51
N ARG A 191 -10.73 6.51 13.57
CA ARG A 191 -11.96 6.45 14.35
C ARG A 191 -11.77 6.76 15.85
N PRO A 192 -10.76 6.22 16.55
CA PRO A 192 -10.52 6.56 17.96
C PRO A 192 -10.19 8.04 18.16
N VAL A 193 -9.39 8.62 17.25
CA VAL A 193 -8.99 10.03 17.31
C VAL A 193 -10.21 10.94 17.10
N LEU A 194 -11.10 10.60 16.17
CA LEU A 194 -12.33 11.34 15.92
C LEU A 194 -13.28 11.29 17.14
N TRP A 195 -13.42 10.13 17.78
CA TRP A 195 -14.20 10.01 19.00
C TRP A 195 -13.62 10.82 20.17
N MET A 196 -12.31 10.81 20.31
CA MET A 196 -11.64 11.63 21.33
C MET A 196 -11.88 13.12 21.09
N LEU A 197 -11.74 13.58 19.84
CA LEU A 197 -12.01 14.97 19.47
C LEU A 197 -13.47 15.36 19.75
N GLN A 198 -14.42 14.48 19.39
CA GLN A 198 -15.85 14.68 19.65
C GLN A 198 -16.12 14.81 21.17
N ALA A 199 -15.49 13.98 22.00
CA ALA A 199 -15.62 14.05 23.44
C ALA A 199 -15.10 15.39 24.00
N VAL A 200 -13.93 15.85 23.54
CA VAL A 200 -13.36 17.15 23.96
C VAL A 200 -14.30 18.30 23.59
N VAL A 201 -14.81 18.33 22.37
CA VAL A 201 -15.78 19.35 21.94
C VAL A 201 -17.04 19.31 22.80
N GLY A 202 -17.55 18.11 23.09
CA GLY A 202 -18.70 17.91 24.00
C GLY A 202 -18.46 18.47 25.40
N PHE A 203 -17.29 18.23 25.98
CA PHE A 203 -16.91 18.78 27.29
C PHE A 203 -16.83 20.31 27.29
N VAL A 204 -16.22 20.90 26.27
CA VAL A 204 -16.16 22.36 26.13
C VAL A 204 -17.55 22.96 26.03
N LEU A 205 -18.45 22.34 25.28
CA LEU A 205 -19.84 22.78 25.14
C LEU A 205 -20.59 22.69 26.48
N LEU A 206 -20.41 21.61 27.23
CA LEU A 206 -21.01 21.45 28.56
C LEU A 206 -20.54 22.51 29.53
N ILE A 207 -19.24 22.83 29.55
CA ILE A 207 -18.69 23.92 30.38
C ILE A 207 -19.31 25.27 29.97
N ALA A 208 -19.40 25.54 28.67
CA ALA A 208 -20.03 26.76 28.19
C ALA A 208 -21.51 26.85 28.60
N CYS A 209 -22.28 25.78 28.45
CA CYS A 209 -23.66 25.71 28.87
C CYS A 209 -23.82 25.89 30.39
N ALA A 210 -22.96 25.27 31.22
CA ALA A 210 -22.95 25.43 32.65
C ALA A 210 -22.69 26.88 33.08
N ASN A 211 -21.71 27.54 32.42
CA ASN A 211 -21.40 28.94 32.68
C ASN A 211 -22.57 29.87 32.32
N VAL A 212 -23.23 29.62 31.19
CA VAL A 212 -24.40 30.41 30.77
C VAL A 212 -25.57 30.17 31.75
N ALA A 213 -25.84 28.94 32.16
CA ALA A 213 -26.86 28.61 33.15
C ALA A 213 -26.62 29.31 34.49
N ASN A 214 -25.37 29.28 35.01
CA ASN A 214 -24.97 29.99 36.20
C ASN A 214 -25.20 31.50 36.08
N LEU A 215 -24.90 32.09 34.95
CA LEU A 215 -25.10 33.53 34.70
C LEU A 215 -26.58 33.90 34.74
N PHE A 216 -27.47 33.05 34.21
CA PHE A 216 -28.92 33.23 34.26
C PHE A 216 -29.47 33.09 35.68
N LEU A 217 -28.98 32.12 36.46
CA LEU A 217 -29.41 31.94 37.86
C LEU A 217 -29.06 33.16 38.73
N VAL A 218 -27.83 33.66 38.62
CA VAL A 218 -27.39 34.87 39.34
C VAL A 218 -28.22 36.11 38.92
N ARG A 219 -28.70 36.18 37.72
CA ARG A 219 -29.51 37.29 37.25
C ARG A 219 -31.01 37.19 37.63
N ALA A 220 -31.50 35.99 37.92
CA ALA A 220 -32.87 35.73 38.38
C ALA A 220 -33.09 36.00 39.88
N GLU A 221 -32.00 36.08 40.69
CA GLU A 221 -32.07 36.40 42.11
C GLU A 221 -32.02 37.91 42.43
N LYS A 222 -31.98 38.77 41.41
CA LYS A 222 -32.07 40.24 41.52
C LYS A 222 -33.40 40.73 41.00
#